data_eff14e4cdad3f68f1fd26bb81bb0db9a
#
_entry.id   eff14e4cdad3f68f1fd26bb81bb0db9a
#
_cell.length_a   1.000
_cell.length_b   1.000
_cell.length_c   1.000
_cell.angle_alpha   90.00
_cell.angle_beta   90.00
_cell.angle_gamma   90.00
#
_symmetry.space_group_name_H-M   'P 1'
#
loop_
_entity.id
_entity.type
_entity.pdbx_description
1 polymer ?
#
loop_
_entity_poly.entity_id
_entity_poly.type
_entity_poly.pdbx_seq_one_letter_code
_entity_poly.pdbx_strand_id
1 'polypeptide(L)'
;TTQNLRIGSLRIRERLRELEKETTHYDRLVEEFIRNELLVFQRLYLKERNIQNVILLGDFLQDIIFREELADRIITKEEFNRRYEQIVHKTADSLAMEMNIPSEYATLVVPMVVIYKNIIDILGAEALWAPGISLADGIAYDYGEKHKIIKSKHNFENDILVSARNIGK
;
A
#
# COMPACT_ATOMS: atom_id res chain seq x y z
N THR A 1 5.60 4.93 15.23
CA THR A 1 5.17 3.56 15.57
C THR A 1 5.18 2.72 14.32
N THR A 2 5.86 1.58 14.36
CA THR A 2 5.89 0.60 13.25
C THR A 2 5.03 -0.59 13.65
N GLN A 3 4.15 -1.02 12.74
CA GLN A 3 3.30 -2.19 12.94
C GLN A 3 3.36 -3.11 11.71
N ASN A 4 3.39 -4.40 11.94
CA ASN A 4 3.31 -5.41 10.89
C ASN A 4 1.88 -5.96 10.85
N LEU A 5 1.16 -5.67 9.77
CA LEU A 5 -0.19 -6.18 9.53
C LEU A 5 -0.13 -7.40 8.59
N ARG A 6 -0.95 -8.40 8.87
CA ARG A 6 -0.97 -9.64 8.07
C ARG A 6 -1.94 -9.55 6.87
N ILE A 7 -1.93 -8.39 6.18
CA ILE A 7 -2.86 -8.07 5.09
C ILE A 7 -2.18 -7.89 3.72
N GLY A 8 -1.06 -8.56 3.47
CA GLY A 8 -0.42 -8.49 2.14
C GLY A 8 -1.28 -9.13 1.04
N SER A 9 -1.23 -8.57 -0.17
CA SER A 9 -2.03 -9.02 -1.33
C SER A 9 -1.87 -10.52 -1.63
N LEU A 10 -0.64 -11.02 -1.58
CA LEU A 10 -0.37 -12.46 -1.76
C LEU A 10 -1.06 -13.31 -0.68
N ARG A 11 -0.97 -12.91 0.59
CA ARG A 11 -1.61 -13.64 1.68
C ARG A 11 -3.12 -13.66 1.58
N ILE A 12 -3.71 -12.53 1.19
CA ILE A 12 -5.16 -12.43 1.00
C ILE A 12 -5.58 -13.33 -0.16
N ARG A 13 -4.88 -13.29 -1.30
CA ARG A 13 -5.15 -14.16 -2.43
C ARG A 13 -5.10 -15.64 -2.02
N GLU A 14 -4.06 -16.06 -1.32
CA GLU A 14 -3.92 -17.46 -0.90
C GLU A 14 -5.01 -17.89 0.07
N ARG A 15 -5.38 -17.05 1.03
CA ARG A 15 -6.46 -17.35 1.98
C ARG A 15 -7.84 -17.43 1.34
N LEU A 16 -8.09 -16.61 0.33
CA LEU A 16 -9.40 -16.49 -0.31
C LEU A 16 -9.49 -17.24 -1.65
N ARG A 17 -8.40 -17.91 -2.06
CA ARG A 17 -8.29 -18.60 -3.36
C ARG A 17 -9.42 -19.59 -3.64
N GLU A 18 -9.86 -20.30 -2.64
CA GLU A 18 -10.96 -21.26 -2.79
C GLU A 18 -12.31 -20.54 -2.92
N LEU A 19 -12.47 -19.46 -2.16
CA LEU A 19 -13.68 -18.64 -2.17
C LEU A 19 -13.82 -17.79 -3.43
N GLU A 20 -12.71 -17.39 -4.07
CA GLU A 20 -12.70 -16.64 -5.33
C GLU A 20 -13.46 -17.39 -6.46
N LYS A 21 -13.37 -18.72 -6.45
CA LYS A 21 -14.02 -19.56 -7.47
C LYS A 21 -15.52 -19.72 -7.24
N GLU A 22 -15.97 -19.52 -6.01
CA GLU A 22 -17.35 -19.80 -5.58
C GLU A 22 -18.21 -18.54 -5.43
N THR A 23 -17.60 -17.36 -5.46
CA THR A 23 -18.31 -16.12 -5.19
C THR A 23 -18.12 -15.06 -6.28
N THR A 24 -19.21 -14.39 -6.61
CA THR A 24 -19.21 -13.22 -7.50
C THR A 24 -18.84 -11.92 -6.77
N HIS A 25 -18.65 -11.96 -5.45
CA HIS A 25 -18.35 -10.81 -4.59
C HIS A 25 -17.02 -10.98 -3.86
N TYR A 26 -16.01 -11.43 -4.58
CA TYR A 26 -14.66 -11.63 -4.04
C TYR A 26 -14.07 -10.35 -3.43
N ASP A 27 -14.29 -9.22 -4.07
CA ASP A 27 -13.92 -7.89 -3.60
C ASP A 27 -14.44 -7.59 -2.19
N ARG A 28 -15.70 -7.91 -1.91
CA ARG A 28 -16.31 -7.71 -0.57
C ARG A 28 -15.72 -8.60 0.50
N LEU A 29 -15.39 -9.85 0.16
CA LEU A 29 -14.71 -10.75 1.12
C LEU A 29 -13.32 -10.24 1.47
N VAL A 30 -12.58 -9.77 0.46
CA VAL A 30 -11.28 -9.14 0.65
C VAL A 30 -11.42 -7.90 1.54
N GLU A 31 -12.42 -7.06 1.26
CA GLU A 31 -12.69 -5.85 2.04
C GLU A 31 -12.98 -6.16 3.51
N GLU A 32 -13.88 -7.10 3.79
CA GLU A 32 -14.26 -7.46 5.16
C GLU A 32 -13.06 -7.98 5.95
N PHE A 33 -12.24 -8.83 5.33
CA PHE A 33 -11.04 -9.37 5.97
C PHE A 33 -10.03 -8.27 6.33
N ILE A 34 -9.78 -7.34 5.40
CA ILE A 34 -8.83 -6.24 5.59
C ILE A 34 -9.36 -5.25 6.63
N ARG A 35 -10.63 -4.92 6.55
CA ARG A 35 -11.25 -3.91 7.42
C ARG A 35 -11.12 -4.29 8.89
N ASN A 36 -11.32 -5.54 9.25
CA ASN A 36 -11.20 -5.99 10.63
C ASN A 36 -9.78 -5.79 11.19
N GLU A 37 -8.76 -6.13 10.43
CA GLU A 37 -7.35 -5.93 10.83
C GLU A 37 -7.01 -4.43 10.95
N LEU A 38 -7.45 -3.62 10.01
CA LEU A 38 -7.17 -2.17 10.00
C LEU A 38 -7.92 -1.41 11.08
N LEU A 39 -9.16 -1.79 11.42
CA LEU A 39 -9.90 -1.15 12.51
C LEU A 39 -9.25 -1.37 13.86
N VAL A 40 -8.66 -2.55 14.10
CA VAL A 40 -7.88 -2.81 15.30
C VAL A 40 -6.65 -1.90 15.33
N PHE A 41 -5.93 -1.79 14.22
CA PHE A 41 -4.78 -0.90 14.10
C PHE A 41 -5.15 0.57 14.34
N GLN A 42 -6.21 1.06 13.71
CA GLN A 42 -6.71 2.42 13.89
C GLN A 42 -7.01 2.71 15.36
N ARG A 43 -7.76 1.81 16.00
CA ARG A 43 -8.18 1.98 17.40
C ARG A 43 -7.01 2.01 18.38
N LEU A 44 -5.99 1.18 18.16
CA LEU A 44 -4.86 1.06 19.08
C LEU A 44 -3.78 2.11 18.86
N TYR A 45 -3.52 2.48 17.61
CA TYR A 45 -2.31 3.25 17.27
C TYR A 45 -2.59 4.64 16.67
N LEU A 46 -3.74 4.86 16.09
CA LEU A 46 -4.03 6.12 15.39
C LEU A 46 -4.98 7.02 16.18
N LYS A 47 -5.89 6.43 16.97
CA LYS A 47 -6.88 7.14 17.80
C LYS A 47 -7.39 8.44 17.16
N GLU A 48 -6.95 9.59 17.69
CA GLU A 48 -7.37 10.92 17.26
C GLU A 48 -6.40 11.60 16.27
N ARG A 49 -5.51 10.84 15.66
CA ARG A 49 -4.56 11.40 14.68
C ARG A 49 -5.26 11.68 13.37
N ASN A 50 -5.11 12.91 12.87
CA ASN A 50 -5.55 13.28 11.53
C ASN A 50 -4.42 12.95 10.53
N ILE A 51 -4.63 11.96 9.70
CA ILE A 51 -3.68 11.52 8.66
C ILE A 51 -4.17 12.07 7.32
N GLN A 52 -3.57 13.14 6.85
CA GLN A 52 -3.96 13.77 5.58
C GLN A 52 -3.34 13.08 4.36
N ASN A 53 -2.12 12.54 4.50
CA ASN A 53 -1.36 11.97 3.40
C ASN A 53 -0.90 10.56 3.73
N VAL A 54 -0.94 9.66 2.74
CA VAL A 54 -0.41 8.31 2.79
C VAL A 54 0.73 8.17 1.79
N ILE A 55 1.86 7.64 2.24
CA ILE A 55 2.98 7.31 1.36
C ILE A 55 2.94 5.81 1.11
N LEU A 56 2.87 5.44 -0.15
CA LEU A 56 2.85 4.05 -0.59
C LEU A 56 4.22 3.65 -1.13
N LEU A 57 4.80 2.62 -0.54
CA LEU A 57 6.08 2.04 -0.98
C LEU A 57 5.85 0.61 -1.45
N GLY A 58 6.42 0.24 -2.59
CA GLY A 58 6.34 -1.11 -3.14
C GLY A 58 6.62 -1.15 -4.64
N ASP A 59 7.20 -2.25 -5.10
CA ASP A 59 7.70 -2.41 -6.47
C ASP A 59 6.60 -2.40 -7.53
N PHE A 60 5.39 -2.68 -7.15
CA PHE A 60 4.30 -2.99 -8.08
C PHE A 60 3.23 -1.91 -8.22
N LEU A 61 3.19 -0.99 -7.26
CA LEU A 61 2.14 0.02 -7.16
C LEU A 61 2.14 1.04 -8.27
N GLN A 62 3.32 1.37 -8.75
CA GLN A 62 3.50 2.44 -9.70
C GLN A 62 2.93 2.10 -11.05
N ASP A 63 3.19 0.86 -11.52
CA ASP A 63 2.75 0.41 -12.83
C ASP A 63 1.22 0.26 -12.90
N ILE A 64 0.57 0.09 -11.77
CA ILE A 64 -0.87 -0.19 -11.69
C ILE A 64 -1.68 1.07 -11.40
N ILE A 65 -1.27 1.86 -10.42
CA ILE A 65 -2.04 3.03 -9.97
C ILE A 65 -1.58 4.31 -10.69
N PHE A 66 -0.30 4.39 -11.04
CA PHE A 66 0.32 5.60 -11.59
C PHE A 66 0.78 5.44 -13.05
N ARG A 67 0.03 4.69 -13.86
CA ARG A 67 0.33 4.42 -15.28
C ARG A 67 0.55 5.66 -16.14
N GLU A 68 -0.05 6.77 -15.78
CA GLU A 68 0.19 8.06 -16.41
C GLU A 68 1.33 8.75 -15.66
N GLU A 69 2.25 9.36 -16.37
CA GLU A 69 3.32 10.17 -15.82
C GLU A 69 2.74 11.38 -15.06
N LEU A 70 2.33 11.13 -13.83
CA LEU A 70 2.06 12.20 -12.90
C LEU A 70 3.40 12.76 -12.44
N ALA A 71 3.70 13.98 -12.79
CA ALA A 71 4.99 14.63 -12.52
C ALA A 71 5.42 14.50 -11.04
N ASP A 72 4.45 14.53 -10.12
CA ASP A 72 4.70 14.50 -8.68
C ASP A 72 4.37 13.14 -8.02
N ARG A 73 3.84 12.17 -8.78
CA ARG A 73 3.40 10.85 -8.27
C ARG A 73 2.46 10.94 -7.06
N ILE A 74 1.67 12.00 -7.03
CA ILE A 74 0.64 12.25 -6.02
C ILE A 74 -0.72 12.20 -6.71
N ILE A 75 -1.66 11.45 -6.11
CA ILE A 75 -3.06 11.43 -6.55
C ILE A 75 -3.96 11.77 -5.39
N THR A 76 -5.09 12.41 -5.68
CA THR A 76 -6.12 12.68 -4.69
C THR A 76 -6.92 11.40 -4.38
N LYS A 77 -7.63 11.43 -3.27
CA LYS A 77 -8.55 10.34 -2.89
C LYS A 77 -9.60 10.09 -3.98
N GLU A 78 -10.13 11.15 -4.59
CA GLU A 78 -11.14 11.06 -5.65
C GLU A 78 -10.57 10.36 -6.88
N GLU A 79 -9.37 10.72 -7.31
CA GLU A 79 -8.71 10.08 -8.44
C GLU A 79 -8.39 8.62 -8.15
N PHE A 80 -7.94 8.30 -6.93
CA PHE A 80 -7.74 6.91 -6.53
C PHE A 80 -9.05 6.12 -6.57
N ASN A 81 -10.15 6.67 -6.05
CA ASN A 81 -11.45 6.03 -6.06
C ASN A 81 -11.93 5.76 -7.49
N ARG A 82 -11.73 6.70 -8.42
CA ARG A 82 -12.07 6.51 -9.83
C ARG A 82 -11.31 5.32 -10.43
N ARG A 83 -10.02 5.19 -10.15
CA ARG A 83 -9.18 4.06 -10.62
C ARG A 83 -9.55 2.76 -9.94
N TYR A 84 -9.88 2.80 -8.67
CA TYR A 84 -10.35 1.64 -7.92
C TYR A 84 -11.60 1.03 -8.58
N GLU A 85 -12.62 1.84 -8.90
CA GLU A 85 -13.84 1.38 -9.55
C GLU A 85 -13.58 0.76 -10.94
N GLN A 86 -12.58 1.24 -11.66
CA GLN A 86 -12.17 0.68 -12.95
C GLN A 86 -11.50 -0.68 -12.85
N ILE A 87 -10.96 -1.02 -11.68
CA ILE A 87 -10.14 -2.22 -11.46
C ILE A 87 -10.91 -3.31 -10.71
N VAL A 88 -11.62 -2.94 -9.64
CA VAL A 88 -12.12 -3.85 -8.62
C VAL A 88 -13.06 -4.95 -9.15
N HIS A 89 -13.79 -4.67 -10.22
CA HIS A 89 -14.74 -5.61 -10.83
C HIS A 89 -14.18 -6.40 -12.02
N LYS A 90 -12.89 -6.23 -12.33
CA LYS A 90 -12.26 -6.93 -13.46
C LYS A 90 -11.69 -8.28 -13.01
N THR A 91 -11.72 -9.22 -13.95
CA THR A 91 -11.05 -10.51 -13.76
C THR A 91 -9.53 -10.36 -13.90
N ALA A 92 -8.78 -11.29 -13.32
CA ALA A 92 -7.32 -11.31 -13.44
C ALA A 92 -6.86 -11.38 -14.91
N ASP A 93 -7.55 -12.16 -15.74
CA ASP A 93 -7.22 -12.27 -17.18
C ASP A 93 -7.44 -10.95 -17.93
N SER A 94 -8.54 -10.25 -17.63
CA SER A 94 -8.80 -8.93 -18.20
C SER A 94 -7.74 -7.92 -17.78
N LEU A 95 -7.35 -7.93 -16.51
CA LEU A 95 -6.30 -7.07 -15.96
C LEU A 95 -4.93 -7.39 -16.57
N ALA A 96 -4.59 -8.67 -16.75
CA ALA A 96 -3.35 -9.09 -17.38
C ALA A 96 -3.21 -8.53 -18.80
N MET A 97 -4.29 -8.64 -19.60
CA MET A 97 -4.32 -8.11 -20.97
C MET A 97 -4.26 -6.60 -21.02
N GLU A 98 -5.08 -5.92 -20.23
CA GLU A 98 -5.20 -4.46 -20.25
C GLU A 98 -3.94 -3.77 -19.71
N MET A 99 -3.35 -4.34 -18.68
CA MET A 99 -2.16 -3.79 -18.02
C MET A 99 -0.86 -4.29 -18.63
N ASN A 100 -0.94 -5.25 -19.55
CA ASN A 100 0.23 -5.91 -20.13
C ASN A 100 1.21 -6.44 -19.06
N ILE A 101 0.65 -7.13 -18.06
CA ILE A 101 1.40 -7.73 -16.95
C ILE A 101 1.20 -9.25 -16.95
N PRO A 102 2.14 -10.03 -16.38
CA PRO A 102 1.98 -11.47 -16.23
C PRO A 102 0.72 -11.81 -15.41
N SER A 103 0.03 -12.89 -15.80
CA SER A 103 -1.23 -13.32 -15.13
C SER A 103 -1.06 -13.56 -13.64
N GLU A 104 0.10 -14.03 -13.20
CA GLU A 104 0.40 -14.21 -11.78
C GLU A 104 0.29 -12.91 -10.99
N TYR A 105 0.78 -11.83 -11.57
CA TYR A 105 0.71 -10.49 -10.98
C TYR A 105 -0.70 -9.91 -11.06
N ALA A 106 -1.41 -10.15 -12.14
CA ALA A 106 -2.78 -9.68 -12.30
C ALA A 106 -3.71 -10.17 -11.18
N THR A 107 -3.48 -11.39 -10.67
CA THR A 107 -4.25 -11.93 -9.53
C THR A 107 -4.04 -11.16 -8.22
N LEU A 108 -3.00 -10.36 -8.10
CA LEU A 108 -2.70 -9.56 -6.91
C LEU A 108 -3.26 -8.14 -6.98
N VAL A 109 -3.69 -7.70 -8.16
CA VAL A 109 -4.13 -6.31 -8.39
C VAL A 109 -5.36 -5.97 -7.58
N VAL A 110 -6.42 -6.77 -7.66
CA VAL A 110 -7.65 -6.53 -6.90
C VAL A 110 -7.41 -6.55 -5.40
N PRO A 111 -6.81 -7.58 -4.79
CA PRO A 111 -6.46 -7.55 -3.37
C PRO A 111 -5.66 -6.32 -2.96
N MET A 112 -4.74 -5.88 -3.80
CA MET A 112 -3.89 -4.73 -3.52
C MET A 112 -4.66 -3.41 -3.51
N VAL A 113 -5.47 -3.13 -4.54
CA VAL A 113 -6.24 -1.88 -4.58
C VAL A 113 -7.30 -1.83 -3.48
N VAL A 114 -7.86 -2.99 -3.07
CA VAL A 114 -8.78 -3.10 -1.94
C VAL A 114 -8.07 -2.79 -0.61
N ILE A 115 -6.83 -3.27 -0.41
CA ILE A 115 -6.01 -2.91 0.77
C ILE A 115 -5.86 -1.39 0.85
N TYR A 116 -5.43 -0.76 -0.24
CA TYR A 116 -5.19 0.68 -0.25
C TYR A 116 -6.46 1.49 -0.08
N LYS A 117 -7.55 1.07 -0.71
CA LYS A 117 -8.87 1.69 -0.53
C LYS A 117 -9.26 1.73 0.95
N ASN A 118 -9.14 0.60 1.63
CA ASN A 118 -9.46 0.52 3.05
C ASN A 118 -8.52 1.35 3.93
N ILE A 119 -7.22 1.38 3.62
CA ILE A 119 -6.26 2.22 4.34
C ILE A 119 -6.64 3.70 4.21
N ILE A 120 -6.90 4.16 2.98
CA ILE A 120 -7.29 5.55 2.71
C ILE A 120 -8.56 5.93 3.46
N ASP A 121 -9.59 5.08 3.40
CA ASP A 121 -10.88 5.37 4.02
C ASP A 121 -10.81 5.37 5.54
N ILE A 122 -10.12 4.40 6.14
CA ILE A 122 -9.97 4.30 7.59
C ILE A 122 -9.12 5.44 8.15
N LEU A 123 -8.09 5.87 7.42
CA LEU A 123 -7.23 6.98 7.82
C LEU A 123 -7.87 8.35 7.53
N GLY A 124 -8.86 8.42 6.66
CA GLY A 124 -9.43 9.67 6.18
C GLY A 124 -8.44 10.47 5.32
N ALA A 125 -7.48 9.80 4.67
CA ALA A 125 -6.45 10.46 3.89
C ALA A 125 -7.04 11.11 2.63
N GLU A 126 -6.54 12.30 2.30
CA GLU A 126 -6.96 13.11 1.16
C GLU A 126 -6.07 12.91 -0.07
N ALA A 127 -4.82 12.52 0.15
CA ALA A 127 -3.84 12.29 -0.92
C ALA A 127 -2.94 11.09 -0.66
N LEU A 128 -2.51 10.47 -1.76
CA LEU A 128 -1.58 9.36 -1.79
C LEU A 128 -0.34 9.75 -2.60
N TRP A 129 0.81 9.47 -2.05
CA TRP A 129 2.10 9.65 -2.71
C TRP A 129 2.79 8.31 -2.89
N ALA A 130 3.14 7.96 -4.13
CA ALA A 130 3.96 6.79 -4.44
C ALA A 130 5.27 7.25 -5.09
N PRO A 131 6.32 7.46 -4.30
CA PRO A 131 7.59 8.06 -4.77
C PRO A 131 8.37 7.20 -5.75
N GLY A 132 7.98 5.95 -5.93
CA GLY A 132 8.69 5.07 -6.81
C GLY A 132 9.93 4.42 -6.21
N ILE A 133 9.92 4.29 -4.92
CA ILE A 133 11.04 3.72 -4.18
C ILE A 133 10.67 2.31 -3.75
N SER A 134 11.57 1.38 -3.99
CA SER A 134 11.46 -0.01 -3.62
C SER A 134 12.30 -0.35 -2.38
N LEU A 135 12.15 -1.55 -1.86
CA LEU A 135 13.03 -2.09 -0.82
C LEU A 135 14.49 -2.17 -1.31
N ALA A 136 14.69 -2.49 -2.60
CA ALA A 136 16.02 -2.57 -3.20
C ALA A 136 16.74 -1.22 -3.17
N ASP A 137 16.01 -0.12 -3.45
CA ASP A 137 16.57 1.24 -3.35
C ASP A 137 17.00 1.57 -1.91
N GLY A 138 16.19 1.18 -0.92
CA GLY A 138 16.52 1.34 0.49
C GLY A 138 17.78 0.58 0.90
N ILE A 139 17.93 -0.67 0.43
CA ILE A 139 19.13 -1.49 0.69
C ILE A 139 20.36 -0.89 0.00
N ALA A 140 20.23 -0.43 -1.24
CA ALA A 140 21.31 0.21 -1.97
C ALA A 140 21.77 1.51 -1.30
N TYR A 141 20.82 2.30 -0.79
CA TYR A 141 21.11 3.51 -0.03
C TYR A 141 21.87 3.19 1.27
N ASP A 142 21.37 2.26 2.08
CA ASP A 142 22.03 1.82 3.34
C ASP A 142 23.45 1.30 3.10
N TYR A 143 23.63 0.50 2.04
CA TYR A 143 24.95 0.04 1.63
C TYR A 143 25.88 1.20 1.27
N GLY A 144 25.41 2.13 0.44
CA GLY A 144 26.18 3.30 0.01
C GLY A 144 26.61 4.19 1.18
N GLU A 145 25.73 4.37 2.16
CA GLU A 145 26.01 5.14 3.39
C GLU A 145 27.04 4.43 4.27
N LYS A 146 26.85 3.14 4.57
CA LYS A 146 27.78 2.34 5.38
C LYS A 146 29.19 2.28 4.81
N HIS A 147 29.29 2.24 3.48
CA HIS A 147 30.58 2.22 2.78
C HIS A 147 31.11 3.62 2.44
N LYS A 148 30.48 4.68 2.93
CA LYS A 148 30.86 6.09 2.68
C LYS A 148 30.94 6.47 1.19
N ILE A 149 30.19 5.77 0.35
CA ILE A 149 30.03 6.10 -1.09
C ILE A 149 29.15 7.32 -1.25
N ILE A 150 28.14 7.44 -0.41
CA ILE A 150 27.23 8.59 -0.34
C ILE A 150 27.29 9.22 1.06
N LYS A 151 27.08 10.54 1.12
CA LYS A 151 26.92 11.21 2.43
C LYS A 151 25.48 11.05 2.91
N SER A 152 25.32 10.58 4.15
CA SER A 152 24.02 10.60 4.80
C SER A 152 23.49 12.04 4.85
N LYS A 153 22.26 12.23 4.36
CA LYS A 153 21.53 13.49 4.50
C LYS A 153 20.60 13.46 5.71
N HIS A 154 20.47 12.30 6.33
CA HIS A 154 19.49 12.07 7.40
C HIS A 154 20.16 11.42 8.61
N ASN A 155 19.82 11.88 9.81
CA ASN A 155 20.33 11.30 11.04
C ASN A 155 19.27 10.36 11.65
N PHE A 156 19.38 9.08 11.30
CA PHE A 156 18.47 8.04 11.81
C PHE A 156 18.54 7.86 13.35
N GLU A 157 19.68 8.15 13.98
CA GLU A 157 19.78 8.08 15.44
C GLU A 157 18.87 9.10 16.12
N ASN A 158 18.76 10.29 15.54
CA ASN A 158 17.84 11.31 16.05
C ASN A 158 16.38 10.86 15.91
N ASP A 159 16.02 10.18 14.84
CA ASP A 159 14.65 9.66 14.66
C ASP A 159 14.30 8.58 15.68
N ILE A 160 15.25 7.71 16.01
CA ILE A 160 15.08 6.71 17.07
C ILE A 160 14.84 7.41 18.41
N LEU A 161 15.60 8.43 18.73
CA LEU A 161 15.44 9.21 19.96
C LEU A 161 14.08 9.93 20.01
N VAL A 162 13.67 10.54 18.91
CA VAL A 162 12.36 11.21 18.80
C VAL A 162 11.23 10.18 18.95
N SER A 163 11.34 9.04 18.31
CA SER A 163 10.36 7.96 18.41
C SER A 163 10.28 7.41 19.84
N ALA A 164 11.41 7.17 20.50
CA ALA A 164 11.46 6.71 21.88
C ALA A 164 10.80 7.71 22.85
N ARG A 165 11.04 9.01 22.67
CA ARG A 165 10.40 10.07 23.48
C ARG A 165 8.89 10.13 23.29
N ASN A 166 8.40 9.83 22.08
CA ASN A 166 6.97 9.83 21.78
C ASN A 166 6.23 8.60 22.33
N ILE A 167 6.94 7.50 22.56
CA ILE A 167 6.38 6.28 23.18
C ILE A 167 6.30 6.44 24.69
N GLY A 168 7.21 7.22 25.29
CA GLY A 168 7.29 7.44 26.75
C GLY A 168 6.36 8.55 27.28
N LYS A 169 5.51 9.14 26.46
CA LYS A 169 4.45 10.08 26.82
C LYS A 169 3.09 9.42 26.77
#